data_9cf5e7df39425801e8a69c495396d2df
#
_entry.id   9cf5e7df39425801e8a69c495396d2df
#
_cell.length_a   1.000
_cell.length_b   1.000
_cell.length_c   1.000
_cell.angle_alpha   90.00
_cell.angle_beta   90.00
_cell.angle_gamma   90.00
#
_symmetry.space_group_name_H-M   'P 1'
#
loop_
_entity.id
_entity.type
_entity.pdbx_description
1 polymer ?
#
loop_
_entity_poly.entity_id
_entity_poly.type
_entity_poly.pdbx_seq_one_letter_code
_entity_poly.pdbx_strand_id
1 'polypeptide(L)'
;SEDENAAVVAAVEAELGSDWPKQVAPRFDANKAILFDDRWASAREDLARAYYDNDPAALNGSFIGLGKTIAAEAQWFANESESEELKAAFQKAGSEALEQVASNKNASRYANDIAIVTGVSPNSIAAQVVEGLLAGGATVVATSHSFKPSIKAWAKQAYREHATGNAKLWLVPAN
;
A
#
# COMPACT_ATOMS: atom_id res chain seq x y z
N SER A 1 -2.62 7.73 -35.62
CA SER A 1 -3.85 7.37 -36.41
C SER A 1 -4.04 5.87 -36.42
N GLU A 2 -5.21 5.35 -36.81
CA GLU A 2 -5.47 3.90 -36.92
C GLU A 2 -4.46 3.25 -37.88
N ASP A 3 -4.09 3.94 -38.96
CA ASP A 3 -3.11 3.45 -39.94
C ASP A 3 -1.70 3.30 -39.38
N GLU A 4 -1.27 4.18 -38.49
CA GLU A 4 0.03 4.06 -37.81
C GLU A 4 0.05 2.88 -36.86
N ASN A 5 -1.03 2.66 -36.12
CA ASN A 5 -1.15 1.50 -35.24
C ASN A 5 -1.17 0.18 -36.02
N ALA A 6 -1.85 0.13 -37.16
CA ALA A 6 -1.87 -1.05 -38.03
C ALA A 6 -0.46 -1.36 -38.58
N ALA A 7 0.31 -0.33 -38.97
CA ALA A 7 1.68 -0.52 -39.45
C ALA A 7 2.62 -1.04 -38.35
N VAL A 8 2.48 -0.55 -37.10
CA VAL A 8 3.26 -1.05 -35.96
C VAL A 8 2.93 -2.50 -35.66
N VAL A 9 1.64 -2.85 -35.61
CA VAL A 9 1.18 -4.23 -35.38
C VAL A 9 1.74 -5.18 -36.45
N ALA A 10 1.66 -4.80 -37.73
CA ALA A 10 2.18 -5.60 -38.82
C ALA A 10 3.70 -5.81 -38.74
N ALA A 11 4.45 -4.78 -38.35
CA ALA A 11 5.90 -4.89 -38.14
C ALA A 11 6.25 -5.84 -36.98
N VAL A 12 5.50 -5.76 -35.88
CA VAL A 12 5.71 -6.65 -34.71
C VAL A 12 5.33 -8.10 -35.04
N GLU A 13 4.25 -8.32 -35.80
CA GLU A 13 3.85 -9.65 -36.26
C GLU A 13 4.86 -10.28 -37.22
N ALA A 14 5.51 -9.47 -38.05
CA ALA A 14 6.57 -9.94 -38.92
C ALA A 14 7.80 -10.45 -38.18
N GLU A 15 8.12 -9.85 -37.03
CA GLU A 15 9.29 -10.22 -36.21
C GLU A 15 8.95 -11.36 -35.22
N LEU A 16 7.80 -11.33 -34.58
CA LEU A 16 7.45 -12.22 -33.46
C LEU A 16 6.42 -13.31 -33.81
N GLY A 17 5.81 -13.24 -34.99
CA GLY A 17 4.72 -14.11 -35.39
C GLY A 17 3.34 -13.58 -34.96
N SER A 18 2.27 -14.09 -35.54
CA SER A 18 0.90 -13.63 -35.30
C SER A 18 0.36 -13.93 -33.89
N ASP A 19 1.05 -14.76 -33.13
CA ASP A 19 0.72 -15.10 -31.74
C ASP A 19 1.47 -14.23 -30.71
N TRP A 20 2.21 -13.20 -31.15
CA TRP A 20 2.98 -12.30 -30.30
C TRP A 20 2.20 -11.68 -29.13
N PRO A 21 0.89 -11.36 -29.24
CA PRO A 21 0.13 -10.85 -28.08
C PRO A 21 0.10 -11.85 -26.92
N LYS A 22 0.12 -13.16 -27.23
CA LYS A 22 0.15 -14.21 -26.22
C LYS A 22 1.56 -14.39 -25.59
N GLN A 23 2.60 -14.02 -26.35
CA GLN A 23 3.98 -14.16 -25.90
C GLN A 23 4.46 -12.98 -25.07
N VAL A 24 4.03 -11.75 -25.44
CA VAL A 24 4.51 -10.51 -24.81
C VAL A 24 3.51 -9.84 -23.89
N ALA A 25 2.22 -10.16 -24.00
CA ALA A 25 1.22 -9.62 -23.10
C ALA A 25 1.48 -10.11 -21.67
N PRO A 26 1.64 -9.21 -20.70
CA PRO A 26 1.76 -9.62 -19.32
C PRO A 26 0.51 -10.41 -18.93
N ARG A 27 0.71 -11.61 -18.37
CA ARG A 27 -0.39 -12.43 -17.89
C ARG A 27 -0.81 -11.93 -16.52
N PHE A 28 -1.72 -10.98 -16.52
CA PHE A 28 -2.34 -10.51 -15.28
C PHE A 28 -3.46 -11.46 -14.88
N ASP A 29 -3.38 -12.00 -13.68
CA ASP A 29 -4.48 -12.73 -13.08
C ASP A 29 -5.30 -11.76 -12.19
N ALA A 30 -6.20 -11.04 -12.81
CA ALA A 30 -7.05 -10.08 -12.11
C ALA A 30 -7.92 -10.74 -11.01
N ASN A 31 -8.23 -12.04 -11.14
CA ASN A 31 -9.01 -12.75 -10.13
C ASN A 31 -8.21 -13.00 -8.83
N LYS A 32 -6.90 -12.89 -8.88
CA LYS A 32 -6.02 -13.01 -7.71
C LYS A 32 -5.51 -11.66 -7.21
N ALA A 33 -5.94 -10.57 -7.83
CA ALA A 33 -5.54 -9.23 -7.38
C ALA A 33 -6.05 -8.97 -5.96
N ILE A 34 -5.21 -8.34 -5.14
CA ILE A 34 -5.55 -7.91 -3.78
C ILE A 34 -5.58 -6.39 -3.77
N LEU A 35 -6.71 -5.83 -3.34
CA LEU A 35 -6.87 -4.39 -3.14
C LEU A 35 -6.64 -4.03 -1.67
N PHE A 36 -5.81 -3.04 -1.44
CA PHE A 36 -5.64 -2.35 -0.17
C PHE A 36 -6.16 -0.91 -0.35
N ASP A 37 -7.32 -0.60 0.19
CA ASP A 37 -7.98 0.71 0.10
C ASP A 37 -8.53 1.21 1.44
N ASP A 38 -8.58 0.36 2.45
CA ASP A 38 -9.01 0.72 3.80
C ASP A 38 -7.83 0.75 4.77
N ARG A 39 -7.21 1.94 4.90
CA ARG A 39 -6.14 2.19 5.86
C ARG A 39 -6.58 2.06 7.31
N TRP A 40 -7.88 2.26 7.56
CA TRP A 40 -8.44 2.39 8.89
C TRP A 40 -8.78 1.05 9.50
N ALA A 41 -9.32 0.09 8.73
CA ALA A 41 -9.75 -1.22 9.23
C ALA A 41 -8.61 -1.95 9.94
N SER A 42 -7.45 -2.07 9.28
CA SER A 42 -6.29 -2.77 9.86
C SER A 42 -5.74 -2.06 11.11
N ALA A 43 -5.76 -0.71 11.12
CA ALA A 43 -5.29 0.05 12.28
C ALA A 43 -6.23 -0.08 13.48
N ARG A 44 -7.55 -0.10 13.23
CA ARG A 44 -8.54 -0.34 14.29
C ARG A 44 -8.45 -1.73 14.88
N GLU A 45 -8.20 -2.74 14.05
CA GLU A 45 -7.94 -4.10 14.55
C GLU A 45 -6.73 -4.14 15.48
N ASP A 46 -5.65 -3.43 15.15
CA ASP A 46 -4.45 -3.39 15.99
C ASP A 46 -4.67 -2.60 17.28
N LEU A 47 -5.41 -1.46 17.23
CA LEU A 47 -5.81 -0.73 18.43
C LEU A 47 -6.65 -1.62 19.36
N ALA A 48 -7.65 -2.30 18.80
CA ALA A 48 -8.52 -3.20 19.56
C ALA A 48 -7.74 -4.38 20.15
N ARG A 49 -6.87 -5.01 19.36
CA ARG A 49 -6.02 -6.10 19.82
C ARG A 49 -5.10 -5.66 20.96
N ALA A 50 -4.42 -4.50 20.80
CA ALA A 50 -3.57 -3.96 21.84
C ALA A 50 -4.31 -3.75 23.15
N TYR A 51 -5.54 -3.26 23.08
CA TYR A 51 -6.37 -3.00 24.24
C TYR A 51 -6.87 -4.29 24.91
N TYR A 52 -7.51 -5.19 24.16
CA TYR A 52 -8.12 -6.40 24.70
C TYR A 52 -7.13 -7.46 25.12
N ASP A 53 -6.01 -7.57 24.42
CA ASP A 53 -4.94 -8.54 24.72
C ASP A 53 -3.88 -7.96 25.67
N ASN A 54 -4.01 -6.70 26.05
CA ASN A 54 -3.01 -5.94 26.82
C ASN A 54 -1.59 -6.04 26.21
N ASP A 55 -1.52 -5.90 24.87
CA ASP A 55 -0.30 -6.05 24.09
C ASP A 55 0.14 -4.72 23.46
N PRO A 56 0.99 -3.91 24.14
CA PRO A 56 1.47 -2.66 23.60
C PRO A 56 2.35 -2.85 22.34
N ALA A 57 2.91 -4.03 22.11
CA ALA A 57 3.72 -4.31 20.92
C ALA A 57 2.86 -4.36 19.64
N ALA A 58 1.55 -4.60 19.75
CA ALA A 58 0.63 -4.53 18.63
C ALA A 58 0.54 -3.12 18.01
N LEU A 59 0.97 -2.08 18.75
CA LEU A 59 0.95 -0.68 18.30
C LEU A 59 2.23 -0.25 17.57
N ASN A 60 3.27 -1.08 17.54
CA ASN A 60 4.55 -0.70 16.95
C ASN A 60 4.45 -0.56 15.42
N GLY A 61 4.69 0.67 14.92
CA GLY A 61 4.73 1.00 13.50
C GLY A 61 3.37 1.00 12.78
N SER A 62 2.27 0.84 13.50
CA SER A 62 0.96 0.55 12.89
C SER A 62 0.20 1.77 12.36
N PHE A 63 0.55 2.99 12.78
CA PHE A 63 -0.32 4.17 12.62
C PHE A 63 0.29 5.32 11.84
N ILE A 64 1.49 5.12 11.33
CA ILE A 64 2.19 6.06 10.47
C ILE A 64 1.31 6.40 9.26
N GLY A 65 1.04 7.68 9.05
CA GLY A 65 0.23 8.16 7.93
C GLY A 65 -1.31 8.12 8.10
N LEU A 66 -1.82 7.67 9.25
CA LEU A 66 -3.27 7.54 9.47
C LEU A 66 -3.95 8.78 10.07
N GLY A 67 -3.17 9.77 10.50
CA GLY A 67 -3.63 11.11 10.81
C GLY A 67 -4.57 11.25 11.99
N LYS A 68 -5.36 12.34 11.97
CA LYS A 68 -6.15 12.79 13.11
C LYS A 68 -7.20 11.78 13.59
N THR A 69 -7.78 10.98 12.71
CA THR A 69 -8.83 10.02 13.09
C THR A 69 -8.26 8.91 13.97
N ILE A 70 -7.13 8.33 13.57
CA ILE A 70 -6.48 7.30 14.38
C ILE A 70 -5.90 7.87 15.67
N ALA A 71 -5.38 9.10 15.63
CA ALA A 71 -4.91 9.76 16.85
C ALA A 71 -6.04 9.93 17.88
N ALA A 72 -7.25 10.27 17.42
CA ALA A 72 -8.42 10.38 18.31
C ALA A 72 -8.85 9.02 18.87
N GLU A 73 -8.86 7.96 18.05
CA GLU A 73 -9.16 6.61 18.52
C GLU A 73 -8.09 6.09 19.49
N ALA A 74 -6.81 6.31 19.21
CA ALA A 74 -5.72 5.95 20.12
C ALA A 74 -5.82 6.70 21.46
N GLN A 75 -6.20 7.98 21.42
CA GLN A 75 -6.43 8.76 22.64
C GLN A 75 -7.61 8.22 23.46
N TRP A 76 -8.69 7.78 22.79
CA TRP A 76 -9.80 7.14 23.46
C TRP A 76 -9.38 5.86 24.18
N PHE A 77 -8.65 4.96 23.50
CA PHE A 77 -8.11 3.74 24.11
C PHE A 77 -7.13 4.04 25.24
N ALA A 78 -6.32 5.11 25.12
CA ALA A 78 -5.44 5.54 26.20
C ALA A 78 -6.22 5.92 27.47
N ASN A 79 -7.34 6.62 27.31
CA ASN A 79 -8.17 7.05 28.43
C ASN A 79 -8.90 5.87 29.11
N GLU A 80 -9.29 4.86 28.31
CA GLU A 80 -9.95 3.65 28.81
C GLU A 80 -8.98 2.61 29.39
N SER A 81 -7.67 2.76 29.15
CA SER A 81 -6.68 1.79 29.61
C SER A 81 -6.38 1.95 31.09
N GLU A 82 -6.41 0.84 31.83
CA GLU A 82 -6.01 0.80 33.25
C GLU A 82 -4.48 0.64 33.41
N SER A 83 -3.80 0.08 32.41
CA SER A 83 -2.35 -0.11 32.38
C SER A 83 -1.66 1.17 31.94
N GLU A 84 -0.78 1.73 32.79
CA GLU A 84 0.03 2.91 32.45
C GLU A 84 0.96 2.66 31.27
N GLU A 85 1.47 1.44 31.12
CA GLU A 85 2.30 1.06 29.96
C GLU A 85 1.49 1.11 28.66
N LEU A 86 0.30 0.51 28.68
CA LEU A 86 -0.59 0.50 27.52
C LEU A 86 -1.08 1.90 27.17
N LYS A 87 -1.43 2.70 28.17
CA LYS A 87 -1.83 4.10 28.04
C LYS A 87 -0.72 4.93 27.37
N ALA A 88 0.53 4.77 27.83
CA ALA A 88 1.67 5.46 27.24
C ALA A 88 1.90 5.00 25.78
N ALA A 89 1.73 3.72 25.46
CA ALA A 89 1.86 3.18 24.13
C ALA A 89 0.79 3.76 23.17
N PHE A 90 -0.46 3.85 23.57
CA PHE A 90 -1.52 4.51 22.80
C PHE A 90 -1.26 5.99 22.57
N GLN A 91 -0.84 6.72 23.60
CA GLN A 91 -0.50 8.14 23.47
C GLN A 91 0.65 8.36 22.49
N LYS A 92 1.68 7.53 22.59
CA LYS A 92 2.82 7.57 21.65
C LYS A 92 2.37 7.29 20.21
N ALA A 93 1.61 6.23 19.98
CA ALA A 93 1.10 5.86 18.66
C ALA A 93 0.25 6.99 18.04
N GLY A 94 -0.62 7.62 18.82
CA GLY A 94 -1.43 8.76 18.39
C GLY A 94 -0.59 9.98 18.04
N SER A 95 0.43 10.30 18.83
CA SER A 95 1.35 11.41 18.57
C SER A 95 2.17 11.20 17.30
N GLU A 96 2.73 10.01 17.12
CA GLU A 96 3.50 9.65 15.92
C GLU A 96 2.65 9.73 14.65
N ALA A 97 1.38 9.29 14.70
CA ALA A 97 0.45 9.42 13.59
C ALA A 97 0.20 10.88 13.18
N LEU A 98 0.11 11.80 14.15
CA LEU A 98 -0.07 13.24 13.89
C LEU A 98 1.19 13.88 13.32
N GLU A 99 2.36 13.58 13.90
CA GLU A 99 3.65 14.12 13.48
C GLU A 99 3.97 13.75 12.03
N GLN A 100 3.67 12.53 11.62
CA GLN A 100 3.90 12.05 10.27
C GLN A 100 3.02 12.77 9.25
N VAL A 101 1.77 13.04 9.55
CA VAL A 101 0.91 13.84 8.66
C VAL A 101 1.44 15.26 8.53
N ALA A 102 1.92 15.85 9.62
CA ALA A 102 2.49 17.20 9.61
C ALA A 102 3.82 17.28 8.84
N SER A 103 4.63 16.22 8.87
CA SER A 103 5.94 16.17 8.22
C SER A 103 5.89 15.74 6.75
N ASN A 104 4.82 15.09 6.29
CA ASN A 104 4.69 14.60 4.93
C ASN A 104 4.33 15.71 3.94
N LYS A 105 5.35 16.42 3.46
CA LYS A 105 5.22 17.49 2.45
C LYS A 105 4.70 17.00 1.09
N ASN A 106 4.68 15.69 0.85
CA ASN A 106 4.29 15.07 -0.42
C ASN A 106 2.92 14.37 -0.36
N ALA A 107 2.18 14.48 0.73
CA ALA A 107 0.97 13.71 0.99
C ALA A 107 -0.13 13.78 -0.09
N SER A 108 -0.10 14.77 -0.97
CA SER A 108 -1.07 14.94 -2.07
C SER A 108 -0.43 15.10 -3.44
N ARG A 109 0.89 14.90 -3.54
CA ARG A 109 1.63 15.14 -4.78
C ARG A 109 1.12 14.32 -5.96
N TYR A 110 0.65 13.12 -5.68
CA TYR A 110 0.16 12.15 -6.67
C TYR A 110 -1.29 11.75 -6.42
N ALA A 111 -2.08 12.59 -5.75
CA ALA A 111 -3.41 12.26 -5.24
C ALA A 111 -4.41 11.78 -6.31
N ASN A 112 -4.22 12.12 -7.58
CA ASN A 112 -5.08 11.69 -8.69
C ASN A 112 -4.33 10.83 -9.72
N ASP A 113 -3.10 10.45 -9.42
CA ASP A 113 -2.29 9.68 -10.34
C ASP A 113 -2.54 8.18 -10.16
N ILE A 114 -2.46 7.45 -11.27
CA ILE A 114 -2.44 5.99 -11.31
C ILE A 114 -1.08 5.57 -11.84
N ALA A 115 -0.37 4.76 -11.08
CA ALA A 115 0.94 4.26 -11.44
C ALA A 115 0.96 2.73 -11.51
N ILE A 116 1.65 2.18 -12.49
CA ILE A 116 1.92 0.74 -12.60
C ILE A 116 3.38 0.51 -12.31
N VAL A 117 3.68 -0.32 -11.31
CA VAL A 117 5.04 -0.70 -10.93
C VAL A 117 5.20 -2.20 -11.08
N THR A 118 6.09 -2.61 -11.98
CA THR A 118 6.29 -4.03 -12.32
C THR A 118 7.46 -4.64 -11.56
N GLY A 119 7.38 -5.96 -11.32
CA GLY A 119 8.48 -6.71 -10.74
C GLY A 119 8.75 -6.40 -9.27
N VAL A 120 7.71 -6.10 -8.51
CA VAL A 120 7.85 -5.72 -7.11
C VAL A 120 8.22 -6.93 -6.26
N SER A 121 9.21 -6.76 -5.40
CA SER A 121 9.59 -7.70 -4.33
C SER A 121 10.04 -6.92 -3.09
N PRO A 122 9.92 -7.49 -1.88
CA PRO A 122 10.41 -6.83 -0.66
C PRO A 122 11.87 -6.38 -0.80
N ASN A 123 12.17 -5.18 -0.32
CA ASN A 123 13.50 -4.56 -0.36
C ASN A 123 14.05 -4.25 -1.78
N SER A 124 13.22 -4.31 -2.82
CA SER A 124 13.61 -3.90 -4.17
C SER A 124 13.46 -2.38 -4.37
N ILE A 125 14.11 -1.86 -5.42
CA ILE A 125 13.89 -0.47 -5.86
C ILE A 125 12.42 -0.26 -6.22
N ALA A 126 11.77 -1.24 -6.86
CA ALA A 126 10.36 -1.18 -7.20
C ALA A 126 9.47 -1.06 -5.95
N ALA A 127 9.82 -1.74 -4.85
CA ALA A 127 9.12 -1.58 -3.56
C ALA A 127 9.22 -0.15 -3.03
N GLN A 128 10.40 0.45 -3.05
CA GLN A 128 10.62 1.84 -2.62
C GLN A 128 9.84 2.85 -3.50
N VAL A 129 9.73 2.58 -4.80
CA VAL A 129 8.91 3.39 -5.70
C VAL A 129 7.42 3.30 -5.33
N VAL A 130 6.91 2.09 -5.03
CA VAL A 130 5.54 1.90 -4.55
C VAL A 130 5.30 2.68 -3.27
N GLU A 131 6.19 2.58 -2.30
CA GLU A 131 6.12 3.29 -1.01
C GLU A 131 6.08 4.81 -1.20
N GLY A 132 6.96 5.35 -2.06
CA GLY A 132 6.99 6.78 -2.39
C GLY A 132 5.72 7.27 -3.09
N LEU A 133 5.15 6.48 -4.00
CA LEU A 133 3.90 6.80 -4.69
C LEU A 133 2.70 6.79 -3.73
N LEU A 134 2.64 5.79 -2.84
CA LEU A 134 1.62 5.70 -1.79
C LEU A 134 1.70 6.90 -0.82
N ALA A 135 2.91 7.30 -0.44
CA ALA A 135 3.14 8.47 0.40
C ALA A 135 2.72 9.79 -0.27
N GLY A 136 2.70 9.82 -1.61
CA GLY A 136 2.17 10.92 -2.40
C GLY A 136 0.67 10.84 -2.69
N GLY A 137 -0.03 9.80 -2.24
CA GLY A 137 -1.48 9.66 -2.38
C GLY A 137 -1.94 8.96 -3.68
N ALA A 138 -1.04 8.34 -4.45
CA ALA A 138 -1.36 7.70 -5.72
C ALA A 138 -2.18 6.41 -5.55
N THR A 139 -2.91 6.05 -6.60
CA THR A 139 -3.38 4.68 -6.81
C THR A 139 -2.27 3.88 -7.50
N VAL A 140 -1.74 2.86 -6.85
CA VAL A 140 -0.62 2.07 -7.37
C VAL A 140 -1.08 0.66 -7.72
N VAL A 141 -0.74 0.21 -8.92
CA VAL A 141 -0.87 -1.19 -9.35
C VAL A 141 0.52 -1.81 -9.33
N ALA A 142 0.82 -2.57 -8.29
CA ALA A 142 2.08 -3.27 -8.12
C ALA A 142 1.96 -4.70 -8.65
N THR A 143 2.85 -5.10 -9.56
CA THR A 143 2.83 -6.47 -10.08
C THR A 143 4.03 -7.26 -9.59
N SER A 144 3.80 -8.54 -9.28
CA SER A 144 4.84 -9.46 -8.86
C SER A 144 4.69 -10.81 -9.54
N HIS A 145 5.82 -11.37 -9.98
CA HIS A 145 5.88 -12.72 -10.53
C HIS A 145 5.52 -13.79 -9.48
N SER A 146 5.82 -13.52 -8.22
CA SER A 146 5.59 -14.45 -7.12
C SER A 146 4.53 -13.89 -6.15
N PHE A 147 3.48 -14.68 -5.89
CA PHE A 147 2.40 -14.33 -4.97
C PHE A 147 2.54 -15.03 -3.61
N LYS A 148 3.78 -15.10 -3.14
CA LYS A 148 4.13 -15.71 -1.84
C LYS A 148 3.58 -14.91 -0.66
N PRO A 149 3.42 -15.55 0.51
CA PRO A 149 2.99 -14.85 1.73
C PRO A 149 3.83 -13.61 2.07
N SER A 150 5.15 -13.65 1.82
CA SER A 150 6.05 -12.52 2.07
C SER A 150 5.73 -11.28 1.23
N ILE A 151 5.33 -11.44 -0.03
CA ILE A 151 4.91 -10.33 -0.90
C ILE A 151 3.61 -9.71 -0.39
N LYS A 152 2.64 -10.56 0.00
CA LYS A 152 1.35 -10.08 0.54
C LYS A 152 1.54 -9.34 1.86
N ALA A 153 2.40 -9.87 2.74
CA ALA A 153 2.74 -9.23 4.01
C ALA A 153 3.44 -7.88 3.79
N TRP A 154 4.43 -7.83 2.88
CA TRP A 154 5.07 -6.58 2.50
C TRP A 154 4.05 -5.56 1.95
N ALA A 155 3.19 -5.96 1.01
CA ALA A 155 2.22 -5.03 0.42
C ALA A 155 1.26 -4.46 1.47
N LYS A 156 0.78 -5.31 2.40
CA LYS A 156 -0.05 -4.87 3.52
C LYS A 156 0.69 -3.86 4.40
N GLN A 157 1.95 -4.14 4.73
CA GLN A 157 2.78 -3.26 5.55
C GLN A 157 3.09 -1.94 4.83
N ALA A 158 3.54 -1.99 3.57
CA ALA A 158 3.85 -0.81 2.77
C ALA A 158 2.63 0.12 2.63
N TYR A 159 1.45 -0.46 2.39
CA TYR A 159 0.22 0.31 2.33
C TYR A 159 -0.11 0.97 3.66
N ARG A 160 0.00 0.26 4.77
CA ARG A 160 -0.28 0.78 6.11
C ARG A 160 0.66 1.92 6.51
N GLU A 161 1.95 1.75 6.23
CA GLU A 161 3.00 2.68 6.68
C GLU A 161 3.11 3.91 5.79
N HIS A 162 2.85 3.78 4.50
CA HIS A 162 3.14 4.85 3.54
C HIS A 162 1.90 5.49 2.91
N ALA A 163 0.77 4.79 2.80
CA ALA A 163 -0.40 5.35 2.12
C ALA A 163 -0.93 6.61 2.80
N THR A 164 -1.22 7.64 2.02
CA THR A 164 -1.80 8.90 2.46
C THR A 164 -3.04 9.26 1.63
N GLY A 165 -3.88 10.13 2.15
CA GLY A 165 -5.08 10.58 1.44
C GLY A 165 -5.96 9.40 1.00
N ASN A 166 -6.31 9.37 -0.26
CA ASN A 166 -7.12 8.31 -0.89
C ASN A 166 -6.25 7.29 -1.65
N ALA A 167 -4.98 7.16 -1.29
CA ALA A 167 -4.09 6.18 -1.91
C ALA A 167 -4.68 4.76 -1.86
N LYS A 168 -4.44 4.01 -2.93
CA LYS A 168 -4.83 2.60 -3.05
C LYS A 168 -3.65 1.80 -3.54
N LEU A 169 -3.56 0.57 -3.11
CA LEU A 169 -2.57 -0.38 -3.62
C LEU A 169 -3.29 -1.62 -4.15
N TRP A 170 -3.11 -1.89 -5.42
CA TRP A 170 -3.43 -3.17 -6.03
C TRP A 170 -2.17 -4.02 -6.10
N LEU A 171 -2.19 -5.21 -5.54
CA LEU A 171 -1.14 -6.21 -5.74
C LEU A 171 -1.66 -7.25 -6.73
N VAL A 172 -1.02 -7.37 -7.87
CA VAL A 172 -1.47 -8.20 -9.00
C VAL A 172 -0.39 -9.22 -9.37
N PRO A 173 -0.71 -10.52 -9.44
CA PRO A 173 0.20 -11.49 -10.01
C PRO A 173 0.37 -11.24 -11.51
N ALA A 174 1.63 -11.21 -11.97
CA ALA A 174 1.96 -11.07 -13.37
C ALA A 174 3.16 -11.97 -13.71
N ASN A 175 3.07 -12.69 -14.80
CA ASN A 175 4.13 -13.51 -15.37
C ASN A 175 4.72 -12.83 -16.60
#